data_4f11575edc26336aeade7b468464e5ae
#
_entry.id   4f11575edc26336aeade7b468464e5ae
#
_cell.length_a   1.000
_cell.length_b   1.000
_cell.length_c   1.000
_cell.angle_alpha   90.00
_cell.angle_beta   90.00
_cell.angle_gamma   90.00
#
_symmetry.space_group_name_H-M   'P 1'
#
loop_
_entity.id
_entity.type
_entity.pdbx_description
1 polymer ?
#
loop_
_entity_poly.entity_id
_entity_poly.type
_entity_poly.pdbx_seq_one_letter_code
_entity_poly.pdbx_strand_id
1 'polypeptide(L)'
;DYERTIKQELDLKVEAANTSTTRKNFNGSDLLYIPKVYWDHTAVDVLTLEEIDGLACTDTSSMDKLGIDRKVLAENGVKIFLDQVFRDNFFHADMHPGNIFVSKKNIQTPSYIAIDCAIVGSLTQEDQYNLARMLQATLKQDYHRLAKLFIGTGWVNSDTNQSDLEQTLRATCEPIFSKPLSEIEFGKLLLYLFDSTRQFGLSVQPSLILLQKTLIHIEGMGREIYSDLDFWGLAEPYLDEWVSNQYSPTKLIEFLEQNKYDLMDKATSLPGDVFDLLDNIKFLASDGKKNTDLVANMQLALQKQRKWQNLTIITLLGIIMILLINKL
;
A
#
# COMPACT_ATOMS: atom_id res chain seq x y z
N ASP A 1 21.07 20.28 -4.00
CA ASP A 1 20.30 19.04 -3.84
C ASP A 1 21.06 17.79 -4.33
N TYR A 2 21.62 17.79 -5.57
CA TYR A 2 22.33 16.63 -6.17
C TYR A 2 23.53 16.13 -5.32
N GLU A 3 24.38 17.04 -4.84
CA GLU A 3 25.53 16.71 -3.97
C GLU A 3 25.08 16.07 -2.63
N ARG A 4 23.96 16.55 -2.08
CA ARG A 4 23.40 16.00 -0.84
C ARG A 4 22.85 14.60 -1.06
N THR A 5 22.17 14.36 -2.19
CA THR A 5 21.64 13.03 -2.56
C THR A 5 22.78 12.04 -2.75
N ILE A 6 23.84 12.41 -3.49
CA ILE A 6 25.01 11.52 -3.68
C ILE A 6 25.70 11.21 -2.35
N LYS A 7 25.86 12.21 -1.45
CA LYS A 7 26.46 11.96 -0.14
C LYS A 7 25.62 11.02 0.73
N GLN A 8 24.31 11.07 0.59
CA GLN A 8 23.41 10.12 1.29
C GLN A 8 23.47 8.73 0.68
N GLU A 9 23.59 8.59 -0.63
CA GLU A 9 23.76 7.30 -1.31
C GLU A 9 25.14 6.64 -1.00
N LEU A 10 26.14 7.43 -0.63
CA LEU A 10 27.45 6.92 -0.26
C LEU A 10 27.57 6.55 1.23
N ASP A 11 26.57 6.83 2.05
CA ASP A 11 26.58 6.47 3.47
C ASP A 11 25.98 5.09 3.70
N LEU A 12 26.83 4.05 3.73
CA LEU A 12 26.44 2.67 3.94
C LEU A 12 25.77 2.40 5.30
N LYS A 13 25.82 3.34 6.27
CA LYS A 13 25.01 3.23 7.49
C LYS A 13 23.54 3.45 7.23
N VAL A 14 23.19 4.27 6.24
CA VAL A 14 21.80 4.45 5.82
C VAL A 14 21.27 3.15 5.21
N GLU A 15 22.06 2.52 4.34
CA GLU A 15 21.73 1.21 3.78
C GLU A 15 21.61 0.14 4.87
N ALA A 16 22.53 0.11 5.86
CA ALA A 16 22.47 -0.77 7.02
C ALA A 16 21.17 -0.60 7.82
N ALA A 17 20.73 0.66 8.02
CA ALA A 17 19.48 0.97 8.71
C ALA A 17 18.25 0.51 7.92
N ASN A 18 18.24 0.75 6.61
CA ASN A 18 17.18 0.29 5.71
C ASN A 18 17.09 -1.24 5.68
N THR A 19 18.25 -1.92 5.56
CA THR A 19 18.37 -3.40 5.62
C THR A 19 17.81 -3.94 6.93
N SER A 20 18.19 -3.33 8.06
CA SER A 20 17.68 -3.74 9.38
C SER A 20 16.18 -3.52 9.52
N THR A 21 15.65 -2.44 8.95
CA THR A 21 14.20 -2.14 8.96
C THR A 21 13.44 -3.17 8.11
N THR A 22 13.90 -3.42 6.88
CA THR A 22 13.29 -4.43 6.01
C THR A 22 13.34 -5.82 6.64
N ARG A 23 14.48 -6.18 7.27
CA ARG A 23 14.59 -7.44 8.04
C ARG A 23 13.56 -7.53 9.16
N LYS A 24 13.33 -6.44 9.89
CA LYS A 24 12.32 -6.40 10.96
C LYS A 24 10.91 -6.58 10.41
N ASN A 25 10.57 -5.94 9.30
CA ASN A 25 9.26 -6.02 8.65
C ASN A 25 8.93 -7.44 8.18
N PHE A 26 9.94 -8.19 7.73
CA PHE A 26 9.80 -9.58 7.27
C PHE A 26 10.25 -10.63 8.30
N ASN A 27 10.41 -10.22 9.57
CA ASN A 27 10.78 -11.18 10.62
C ASN A 27 9.69 -12.24 10.81
N GLY A 28 10.07 -13.51 10.65
CA GLY A 28 9.14 -14.65 10.71
C GLY A 28 8.34 -14.89 9.43
N SER A 29 8.61 -14.16 8.35
CA SER A 29 8.03 -14.42 7.03
C SER A 29 8.84 -15.49 6.29
N ASP A 30 8.13 -16.43 5.65
CA ASP A 30 8.73 -17.43 4.77
C ASP A 30 8.92 -16.91 3.32
N LEU A 31 8.56 -15.65 3.04
CA LEU A 31 8.60 -15.10 1.68
C LEU A 31 9.93 -14.44 1.35
N LEU A 32 10.47 -13.63 2.28
CA LEU A 32 11.66 -12.82 2.07
C LEU A 32 12.60 -12.90 3.25
N TYR A 33 13.84 -13.26 2.97
CA TYR A 33 14.94 -13.21 3.92
C TYR A 33 15.84 -12.01 3.64
N ILE A 34 16.15 -11.25 4.67
CA ILE A 34 17.12 -10.15 4.62
C ILE A 34 18.29 -10.50 5.54
N PRO A 35 19.54 -10.43 5.06
CA PRO A 35 20.72 -10.75 5.86
C PRO A 35 20.85 -9.84 7.08
N LYS A 36 21.42 -10.36 8.15
CA LYS A 36 21.70 -9.61 9.37
C LYS A 36 22.81 -8.58 9.10
N VAL A 37 22.63 -7.37 9.59
CA VAL A 37 23.69 -6.35 9.62
C VAL A 37 24.59 -6.58 10.85
N TYR A 38 25.90 -6.60 10.65
CA TYR A 38 26.89 -6.61 11.74
C TYR A 38 27.35 -5.18 12.04
N TRP A 39 26.62 -4.50 12.91
CA TRP A 39 26.82 -3.09 13.22
C TRP A 39 28.22 -2.75 13.74
N ASP A 40 28.84 -3.65 14.52
CA ASP A 40 30.20 -3.47 15.04
C ASP A 40 31.29 -3.46 13.95
N HIS A 41 30.92 -3.90 12.74
CA HIS A 41 31.78 -3.98 11.55
C HIS A 41 31.23 -3.12 10.40
N THR A 42 30.32 -2.18 10.68
CA THR A 42 29.68 -1.32 9.69
C THR A 42 30.05 0.14 9.96
N ALA A 43 30.51 0.84 8.92
CA ALA A 43 30.90 2.24 8.95
C ALA A 43 30.27 2.99 7.76
N VAL A 44 30.58 4.26 7.59
CA VAL A 44 30.05 5.08 6.46
C VAL A 44 30.44 4.48 5.11
N ASP A 45 31.62 3.87 5.02
CA ASP A 45 32.23 3.33 3.81
C ASP A 45 32.33 1.80 3.79
N VAL A 46 31.81 1.13 4.83
CA VAL A 46 31.83 -0.34 4.95
C VAL A 46 30.49 -0.84 5.49
N LEU A 47 29.84 -1.73 4.75
CA LEU A 47 28.67 -2.48 5.19
C LEU A 47 29.01 -3.96 5.31
N THR A 48 28.81 -4.51 6.51
CA THR A 48 29.06 -5.93 6.78
C THR A 48 27.73 -6.64 7.01
N LEU A 49 27.43 -7.59 6.12
CA LEU A 49 26.20 -8.39 6.16
C LEU A 49 26.53 -9.86 6.44
N GLU A 50 25.50 -10.57 6.88
CA GLU A 50 25.50 -12.02 6.97
C GLU A 50 25.70 -12.63 5.57
N GLU A 51 26.57 -13.65 5.46
CA GLU A 51 26.74 -14.40 4.23
C GLU A 51 25.45 -15.16 3.87
N ILE A 52 25.06 -15.05 2.63
CA ILE A 52 23.86 -15.74 2.12
C ILE A 52 24.24 -16.92 1.20
N ASP A 53 23.39 -17.95 1.20
CA ASP A 53 23.45 -19.05 0.20
C ASP A 53 22.17 -19.03 -0.64
N GLY A 54 22.28 -18.55 -1.86
CA GLY A 54 21.17 -18.39 -2.79
C GLY A 54 21.59 -18.55 -4.23
N LEU A 55 20.61 -18.77 -5.10
CA LEU A 55 20.74 -18.68 -6.56
C LEU A 55 20.43 -17.26 -6.99
N ALA A 56 21.09 -16.73 -7.99
CA ALA A 56 20.65 -15.50 -8.63
C ALA A 56 19.21 -15.66 -9.14
N CYS A 57 18.35 -14.66 -8.97
CA CYS A 57 16.93 -14.75 -9.37
C CYS A 57 16.75 -14.92 -10.90
N THR A 58 17.78 -14.63 -11.69
CA THR A 58 17.81 -14.85 -13.14
C THR A 58 18.25 -16.26 -13.55
N ASP A 59 18.79 -17.06 -12.63
CA ASP A 59 19.27 -18.43 -12.94
C ASP A 59 18.13 -19.45 -12.88
N THR A 60 17.18 -19.32 -13.79
CA THR A 60 16.02 -20.23 -13.92
C THR A 60 16.45 -21.67 -14.22
N SER A 61 17.58 -21.86 -14.91
CA SER A 61 18.11 -23.20 -15.22
C SER A 61 18.51 -23.96 -13.95
N SER A 62 19.17 -23.30 -13.00
CA SER A 62 19.51 -23.94 -11.72
C SER A 62 18.28 -24.12 -10.83
N MET A 63 17.29 -23.22 -10.89
CA MET A 63 16.01 -23.39 -10.19
C MET A 63 15.29 -24.68 -10.67
N ASP A 64 15.20 -24.86 -11.99
CA ASP A 64 14.56 -26.05 -12.59
C ASP A 64 15.29 -27.36 -12.19
N LYS A 65 16.63 -27.35 -12.18
CA LYS A 65 17.44 -28.51 -11.74
C LYS A 65 17.20 -28.85 -10.27
N LEU A 66 16.97 -27.87 -9.42
CA LEU A 66 16.67 -28.06 -7.99
C LEU A 66 15.20 -28.38 -7.74
N GLY A 67 14.34 -28.28 -8.74
CA GLY A 67 12.89 -28.49 -8.59
C GLY A 67 12.16 -27.35 -7.85
N ILE A 68 12.69 -26.14 -7.94
CA ILE A 68 12.03 -24.95 -7.36
C ILE A 68 10.80 -24.61 -8.19
N ASP A 69 9.64 -24.47 -7.53
CA ASP A 69 8.41 -24.05 -8.19
C ASP A 69 8.48 -22.54 -8.54
N ARG A 70 8.79 -22.27 -9.83
CA ARG A 70 8.94 -20.90 -10.32
C ARG A 70 7.63 -20.11 -10.31
N LYS A 71 6.48 -20.80 -10.44
CA LYS A 71 5.17 -20.13 -10.33
C LYS A 71 4.97 -19.59 -8.92
N VAL A 72 5.12 -20.46 -7.91
CA VAL A 72 5.00 -20.07 -6.50
C VAL A 72 6.02 -18.98 -6.16
N LEU A 73 7.24 -19.08 -6.66
CA LEU A 73 8.27 -18.07 -6.45
C LEU A 73 7.84 -16.70 -7.02
N ALA A 74 7.39 -16.64 -8.28
CA ALA A 74 6.95 -15.41 -8.91
C ALA A 74 5.73 -14.77 -8.17
N GLU A 75 4.75 -15.59 -7.76
CA GLU A 75 3.62 -15.16 -6.94
C GLU A 75 4.06 -14.60 -5.58
N ASN A 76 5.06 -15.21 -4.96
CA ASN A 76 5.64 -14.70 -3.71
C ASN A 76 6.31 -13.34 -3.90
N GLY A 77 6.94 -13.09 -5.05
CA GLY A 77 7.51 -11.77 -5.39
C GLY A 77 6.45 -10.67 -5.42
N VAL A 78 5.28 -10.96 -6.00
CA VAL A 78 4.14 -10.02 -5.99
C VAL A 78 3.64 -9.75 -4.56
N LYS A 79 3.49 -10.79 -3.74
CA LYS A 79 3.06 -10.65 -2.33
C LYS A 79 4.03 -9.81 -1.51
N ILE A 80 5.35 -10.05 -1.68
CA ILE A 80 6.41 -9.25 -1.02
C ILE A 80 6.27 -7.78 -1.39
N PHE A 81 6.07 -7.46 -2.66
CA PHE A 81 5.89 -6.10 -3.11
C PHE A 81 4.65 -5.45 -2.50
N LEU A 82 3.50 -6.12 -2.54
CA LEU A 82 2.26 -5.62 -1.97
C LEU A 82 2.40 -5.41 -0.45
N ASP A 83 3.06 -6.32 0.25
CA ASP A 83 3.35 -6.18 1.69
C ASP A 83 4.24 -4.97 1.97
N GLN A 84 5.32 -4.78 1.22
CA GLN A 84 6.18 -3.63 1.38
C GLN A 84 5.45 -2.30 1.17
N VAL A 85 4.58 -2.22 0.16
CA VAL A 85 3.85 -0.99 -0.17
C VAL A 85 2.69 -0.75 0.79
N PHE A 86 1.84 -1.77 1.03
CA PHE A 86 0.56 -1.57 1.69
C PHE A 86 0.55 -1.96 3.18
N ARG A 87 1.30 -2.98 3.59
CA ARG A 87 1.41 -3.38 5.00
C ARG A 87 2.44 -2.54 5.74
N ASP A 88 3.67 -2.47 5.19
CA ASP A 88 4.82 -1.89 5.88
C ASP A 88 5.01 -0.40 5.56
N ASN A 89 4.47 0.07 4.44
CA ASN A 89 4.74 1.40 3.87
C ASN A 89 6.24 1.72 3.80
N PHE A 90 7.02 0.71 3.47
CA PHE A 90 8.47 0.76 3.35
C PHE A 90 8.89 -0.20 2.25
N PHE A 91 9.05 0.31 1.03
CA PHE A 91 9.33 -0.50 -0.14
C PHE A 91 10.72 -0.24 -0.71
N HIS A 92 11.33 -1.30 -1.20
CA HIS A 92 12.58 -1.24 -1.93
C HIS A 92 12.34 -0.53 -3.27
N ALA A 93 13.04 0.57 -3.51
CA ALA A 93 12.78 1.41 -4.67
C ALA A 93 13.73 1.17 -5.86
N ASP A 94 14.68 0.24 -5.72
CA ASP A 94 15.61 -0.15 -6.79
C ASP A 94 15.83 -1.67 -6.85
N MET A 95 14.76 -2.42 -7.13
CA MET A 95 14.78 -3.88 -7.24
C MET A 95 15.51 -4.33 -8.49
N HIS A 96 16.84 -4.36 -8.43
CA HIS A 96 17.67 -4.88 -9.51
C HIS A 96 17.87 -6.40 -9.33
N PRO A 97 17.75 -7.23 -10.40
CA PRO A 97 17.92 -8.68 -10.31
C PRO A 97 19.26 -9.13 -9.71
N GLY A 98 20.31 -8.32 -9.83
CA GLY A 98 21.62 -8.60 -9.23
C GLY A 98 21.65 -8.59 -7.69
N ASN A 99 20.65 -7.99 -7.05
CA ASN A 99 20.54 -7.88 -5.60
C ASN A 99 19.53 -8.84 -5.00
N ILE A 100 18.89 -9.65 -5.84
CA ILE A 100 17.84 -10.59 -5.46
C ILE A 100 18.29 -12.02 -5.73
N PHE A 101 18.19 -12.84 -4.71
CA PHE A 101 18.55 -14.27 -4.76
C PHE A 101 17.34 -15.12 -4.36
N VAL A 102 17.40 -16.39 -4.74
CA VAL A 102 16.42 -17.41 -4.36
C VAL A 102 17.08 -18.38 -3.38
N SER A 103 16.44 -18.58 -2.24
CA SER A 103 16.93 -19.47 -1.20
C SER A 103 16.92 -20.93 -1.67
N LYS A 104 17.99 -21.65 -1.37
CA LYS A 104 18.10 -23.10 -1.63
C LYS A 104 17.52 -23.95 -0.47
N LYS A 105 17.13 -23.32 0.63
CA LYS A 105 16.77 -24.03 1.87
C LYS A 105 15.43 -24.74 1.81
N ASN A 106 14.46 -24.19 1.09
CA ASN A 106 13.12 -24.75 1.03
C ASN A 106 12.59 -24.71 -0.41
N ILE A 107 12.65 -25.85 -1.08
CA ILE A 107 12.29 -25.99 -2.50
C ILE A 107 10.77 -25.93 -2.69
N GLN A 108 9.99 -26.42 -1.73
CA GLN A 108 8.53 -26.50 -1.80
C GLN A 108 7.87 -25.14 -1.52
N THR A 109 8.48 -24.34 -0.66
CA THR A 109 8.05 -22.97 -0.37
C THR A 109 9.21 -22.02 -0.67
N PRO A 110 9.46 -21.74 -1.97
CA PRO A 110 10.63 -20.96 -2.37
C PRO A 110 10.52 -19.52 -1.85
N SER A 111 11.63 -19.01 -1.35
CA SER A 111 11.72 -17.66 -0.77
C SER A 111 12.81 -16.84 -1.45
N TYR A 112 12.64 -15.53 -1.42
CA TYR A 112 13.66 -14.60 -1.88
C TYR A 112 14.64 -14.23 -0.78
N ILE A 113 15.83 -13.79 -1.19
CA ILE A 113 16.82 -13.14 -0.37
C ILE A 113 17.17 -11.81 -1.05
N ALA A 114 17.06 -10.68 -0.35
CA ALA A 114 17.50 -9.39 -0.86
C ALA A 114 18.69 -8.89 -0.05
N ILE A 115 19.73 -8.39 -0.72
CA ILE A 115 21.00 -8.02 -0.09
C ILE A 115 21.32 -6.54 -0.13
N ASP A 116 20.69 -5.77 -0.99
CA ASP A 116 20.86 -4.34 -1.15
C ASP A 116 19.53 -3.64 -0.80
N CYS A 117 19.58 -2.71 0.14
CA CYS A 117 18.45 -1.87 0.54
C CYS A 117 18.85 -0.38 0.55
N ALA A 118 19.77 0.04 -0.34
CA ALA A 118 20.27 1.41 -0.39
C ALA A 118 19.15 2.41 -0.63
N ILE A 119 18.26 2.12 -1.57
CA ILE A 119 17.16 3.01 -1.96
C ILE A 119 15.83 2.40 -1.52
N VAL A 120 15.16 3.09 -0.61
CA VAL A 120 13.82 2.73 -0.13
C VAL A 120 12.85 3.89 -0.32
N GLY A 121 11.58 3.58 -0.49
CA GLY A 121 10.50 4.55 -0.60
C GLY A 121 9.42 4.32 0.45
N SER A 122 8.69 5.39 0.73
CA SER A 122 7.47 5.35 1.52
C SER A 122 6.46 6.34 0.94
N LEU A 123 5.18 6.08 1.15
CA LEU A 123 4.09 6.96 0.76
C LEU A 123 3.54 7.67 2.00
N THR A 124 2.85 8.79 1.82
CA THR A 124 1.97 9.26 2.89
C THR A 124 0.81 8.27 3.06
N GLN A 125 0.22 8.20 4.25
CA GLN A 125 -0.95 7.33 4.46
C GLN A 125 -2.09 7.67 3.50
N GLU A 126 -2.25 8.94 3.17
CA GLU A 126 -3.24 9.43 2.22
C GLU A 126 -2.94 8.94 0.80
N ASP A 127 -1.69 9.10 0.32
CA ASP A 127 -1.30 8.62 -1.02
C ASP A 127 -1.42 7.11 -1.14
N GLN A 128 -0.99 6.36 -0.11
CA GLN A 128 -1.13 4.91 -0.07
C GLN A 128 -2.59 4.47 -0.20
N TYR A 129 -3.48 5.12 0.55
CA TYR A 129 -4.91 4.84 0.50
C TYR A 129 -5.54 5.22 -0.84
N ASN A 130 -5.20 6.39 -1.36
CA ASN A 130 -5.70 6.88 -2.65
C ASN A 130 -5.20 6.02 -3.81
N LEU A 131 -3.93 5.60 -3.78
CA LEU A 131 -3.37 4.67 -4.75
C LEU A 131 -4.14 3.35 -4.78
N ALA A 132 -4.39 2.73 -3.62
CA ALA A 132 -5.15 1.48 -3.55
C ALA A 132 -6.55 1.63 -4.17
N ARG A 133 -7.25 2.72 -3.87
CA ARG A 133 -8.59 3.00 -4.42
C ARG A 133 -8.56 3.26 -5.93
N MET A 134 -7.53 3.96 -6.42
CA MET A 134 -7.35 4.19 -7.86
C MET A 134 -7.08 2.89 -8.60
N LEU A 135 -6.24 2.02 -8.04
CA LEU A 135 -5.98 0.70 -8.60
C LEU A 135 -7.24 -0.16 -8.63
N GLN A 136 -8.04 -0.18 -7.55
CA GLN A 136 -9.34 -0.87 -7.54
C GLN A 136 -10.30 -0.32 -8.60
N ALA A 137 -10.42 1.01 -8.72
CA ALA A 137 -11.30 1.64 -9.71
C ALA A 137 -10.84 1.29 -11.14
N THR A 138 -9.53 1.26 -11.37
CA THR A 138 -8.92 0.87 -12.66
C THR A 138 -9.24 -0.57 -13.00
N LEU A 139 -9.04 -1.52 -12.06
CA LEU A 139 -9.36 -2.94 -12.24
C LEU A 139 -10.84 -3.17 -12.56
N LYS A 140 -11.71 -2.47 -11.85
CA LYS A 140 -13.17 -2.54 -12.06
C LYS A 140 -13.65 -1.73 -13.27
N GLN A 141 -12.71 -1.09 -14.01
CA GLN A 141 -12.98 -0.22 -15.15
C GLN A 141 -14.00 0.89 -14.84
N ASP A 142 -14.03 1.31 -13.57
CA ASP A 142 -14.88 2.41 -13.09
C ASP A 142 -14.16 3.75 -13.30
N TYR A 143 -14.14 4.19 -14.56
CA TYR A 143 -13.43 5.42 -14.96
C TYR A 143 -14.06 6.68 -14.37
N HIS A 144 -15.37 6.65 -14.09
CA HIS A 144 -16.03 7.76 -13.40
C HIS A 144 -15.47 7.95 -11.98
N ARG A 145 -15.40 6.85 -11.23
CA ARG A 145 -14.80 6.85 -9.88
C ARG A 145 -13.31 7.19 -9.92
N LEU A 146 -12.58 6.68 -10.91
CA LEU A 146 -11.17 6.95 -11.09
C LEU A 146 -10.91 8.45 -11.33
N ALA A 147 -11.66 9.09 -12.25
CA ALA A 147 -11.55 10.53 -12.50
C ALA A 147 -11.86 11.36 -11.24
N LYS A 148 -12.92 10.98 -10.51
CA LYS A 148 -13.27 11.61 -9.23
C LYS A 148 -12.16 11.49 -8.19
N LEU A 149 -11.47 10.36 -8.13
CA LEU A 149 -10.34 10.16 -7.23
C LEU A 149 -9.17 11.06 -7.61
N PHE A 150 -8.78 11.14 -8.88
CA PHE A 150 -7.70 12.02 -9.34
C PHE A 150 -7.94 13.49 -8.98
N ILE A 151 -9.16 13.98 -9.16
CA ILE A 151 -9.53 15.37 -8.81
C ILE A 151 -9.55 15.54 -7.28
N GLY A 152 -10.21 14.62 -6.57
CA GLY A 152 -10.43 14.72 -5.13
C GLY A 152 -9.15 14.61 -4.30
N THR A 153 -8.11 13.97 -4.82
CA THR A 153 -6.78 13.87 -4.17
C THR A 153 -5.87 15.06 -4.47
N GLY A 154 -6.27 15.93 -5.41
CA GLY A 154 -5.43 17.02 -5.87
C GLY A 154 -4.25 16.57 -6.75
N TRP A 155 -4.26 15.33 -7.25
CA TRP A 155 -3.23 14.86 -8.19
C TRP A 155 -3.35 15.51 -9.56
N VAL A 156 -4.54 16.00 -9.91
CA VAL A 156 -4.78 16.86 -11.07
C VAL A 156 -5.38 18.20 -10.61
N ASN A 157 -5.40 19.19 -11.49
CA ASN A 157 -5.93 20.50 -11.17
C ASN A 157 -7.40 20.41 -10.70
N SER A 158 -7.76 21.17 -9.67
CA SER A 158 -9.09 21.16 -9.08
C SER A 158 -10.20 21.66 -10.01
N ASP A 159 -9.85 22.43 -11.04
CA ASP A 159 -10.75 22.96 -12.07
C ASP A 159 -10.89 22.00 -13.29
N THR A 160 -10.26 20.82 -13.22
CA THR A 160 -10.35 19.79 -14.27
C THR A 160 -11.80 19.35 -14.46
N ASN A 161 -12.25 19.38 -15.72
CA ASN A 161 -13.55 18.81 -16.09
C ASN A 161 -13.53 17.29 -15.89
N GLN A 162 -14.37 16.79 -14.99
CA GLN A 162 -14.42 15.36 -14.65
C GLN A 162 -14.76 14.48 -15.87
N SER A 163 -15.66 14.95 -16.76
CA SER A 163 -16.07 14.19 -17.94
C SER A 163 -14.93 14.04 -18.96
N ASP A 164 -14.12 15.10 -19.14
CA ASP A 164 -12.98 15.08 -20.08
C ASP A 164 -11.87 14.15 -19.54
N LEU A 165 -11.63 14.20 -18.22
CA LEU A 165 -10.69 13.30 -17.57
C LEU A 165 -11.17 11.85 -17.67
N GLU A 166 -12.45 11.57 -17.40
CA GLU A 166 -13.05 10.23 -17.53
C GLU A 166 -12.89 9.68 -18.95
N GLN A 167 -13.19 10.48 -19.97
CA GLN A 167 -13.02 10.07 -21.38
C GLN A 167 -11.56 9.75 -21.71
N THR A 168 -10.61 10.57 -21.21
CA THR A 168 -9.19 10.33 -21.42
C THR A 168 -8.72 9.04 -20.74
N LEU A 169 -9.13 8.81 -19.50
CA LEU A 169 -8.80 7.58 -18.77
C LEU A 169 -9.40 6.36 -19.43
N ARG A 170 -10.65 6.44 -19.89
CA ARG A 170 -11.32 5.40 -20.66
C ARG A 170 -10.57 5.08 -21.95
N ALA A 171 -10.26 6.09 -22.75
CA ALA A 171 -9.54 5.93 -24.01
C ALA A 171 -8.15 5.31 -23.83
N THR A 172 -7.50 5.58 -22.69
CA THR A 172 -6.20 5.02 -22.35
C THR A 172 -6.30 3.57 -21.88
N CYS A 173 -7.29 3.25 -21.06
CA CYS A 173 -7.39 1.95 -20.39
C CYS A 173 -8.14 0.89 -21.20
N GLU A 174 -9.22 1.24 -21.89
CA GLU A 174 -10.04 0.26 -22.66
C GLU A 174 -9.23 -0.59 -23.65
N PRO A 175 -8.30 -0.02 -24.45
CA PRO A 175 -7.46 -0.84 -25.34
C PRO A 175 -6.58 -1.85 -24.59
N ILE A 176 -6.17 -1.51 -23.36
CA ILE A 176 -5.34 -2.38 -22.51
C ILE A 176 -6.21 -3.52 -21.97
N PHE A 177 -7.40 -3.21 -21.46
CA PHE A 177 -8.34 -4.20 -20.91
C PHE A 177 -9.07 -5.03 -21.98
N SER A 178 -8.82 -4.80 -23.26
CA SER A 178 -9.25 -5.70 -24.33
C SER A 178 -8.52 -7.05 -24.33
N LYS A 179 -7.38 -7.13 -23.59
CA LYS A 179 -6.59 -8.34 -23.37
C LYS A 179 -6.98 -9.03 -22.06
N PRO A 180 -6.70 -10.35 -21.94
CA PRO A 180 -6.79 -11.02 -20.64
C PRO A 180 -5.96 -10.30 -19.57
N LEU A 181 -6.45 -10.25 -18.32
CA LEU A 181 -5.76 -9.56 -17.22
C LEU A 181 -4.33 -10.07 -17.01
N SER A 182 -4.10 -11.37 -17.19
CA SER A 182 -2.77 -11.98 -17.09
C SER A 182 -1.74 -11.45 -18.11
N GLU A 183 -2.20 -10.88 -19.23
CA GLU A 183 -1.34 -10.28 -20.26
C GLU A 183 -1.10 -8.78 -20.06
N ILE A 184 -1.84 -8.15 -19.13
CA ILE A 184 -1.72 -6.72 -18.86
C ILE A 184 -0.50 -6.47 -17.97
N GLU A 185 0.43 -5.64 -18.45
CA GLU A 185 1.57 -5.19 -17.68
C GLU A 185 1.16 -4.05 -16.74
N PHE A 186 1.14 -4.34 -15.42
CA PHE A 186 0.70 -3.42 -14.38
C PHE A 186 1.52 -2.12 -14.36
N GLY A 187 2.84 -2.24 -14.42
CA GLY A 187 3.73 -1.09 -14.39
C GLY A 187 3.53 -0.17 -15.59
N LYS A 188 3.27 -0.74 -16.78
CA LYS A 188 2.95 0.03 -17.99
C LYS A 188 1.58 0.69 -17.91
N LEU A 189 0.58 0.01 -17.36
CA LEU A 189 -0.74 0.61 -17.16
C LEU A 189 -0.66 1.86 -16.27
N LEU A 190 0.07 1.78 -15.16
CA LEU A 190 0.27 2.92 -14.26
C LEU A 190 1.02 4.08 -14.98
N LEU A 191 2.00 3.74 -15.82
CA LEU A 191 2.69 4.72 -16.66
C LEU A 191 1.72 5.44 -17.59
N TYR A 192 0.89 4.70 -18.33
CA TYR A 192 -0.09 5.28 -19.25
C TYR A 192 -1.14 6.13 -18.53
N LEU A 193 -1.57 5.71 -17.35
CA LEU A 193 -2.47 6.51 -16.50
C LEU A 193 -1.83 7.86 -16.14
N PHE A 194 -0.59 7.86 -15.68
CA PHE A 194 0.11 9.10 -15.34
C PHE A 194 0.38 9.97 -16.56
N ASP A 195 0.81 9.40 -17.67
CA ASP A 195 1.05 10.15 -18.90
C ASP A 195 -0.23 10.78 -19.47
N SER A 196 -1.34 10.05 -19.49
CA SER A 196 -2.61 10.57 -19.98
C SER A 196 -3.19 11.69 -19.11
N THR A 197 -2.85 11.70 -17.82
CA THR A 197 -3.32 12.73 -16.88
C THR A 197 -2.42 13.97 -16.81
N ARG A 198 -1.23 13.96 -17.43
CA ARG A 198 -0.31 15.12 -17.45
C ARG A 198 -0.95 16.38 -18.04
N GLN A 199 -1.79 16.25 -19.07
CA GLN A 199 -2.49 17.39 -19.67
C GLN A 199 -3.47 18.08 -18.71
N PHE A 200 -3.86 17.40 -17.63
CA PHE A 200 -4.71 17.95 -16.57
C PHE A 200 -3.91 18.47 -15.37
N GLY A 201 -2.61 18.68 -15.56
CA GLY A 201 -1.72 19.22 -14.53
C GLY A 201 -1.35 18.21 -13.44
N LEU A 202 -1.12 16.94 -13.84
CA LEU A 202 -0.71 15.89 -12.92
C LEU A 202 0.48 16.33 -12.04
N SER A 203 0.28 16.31 -10.75
CA SER A 203 1.29 16.55 -9.72
C SER A 203 1.29 15.40 -8.72
N VAL A 204 2.27 14.54 -8.86
CA VAL A 204 2.44 13.40 -7.94
C VAL A 204 3.76 13.50 -7.18
N GLN A 205 3.80 12.91 -6.00
CA GLN A 205 5.00 12.88 -5.19
C GLN A 205 6.10 12.03 -5.85
N PRO A 206 7.39 12.37 -5.66
CA PRO A 206 8.51 11.58 -6.16
C PRO A 206 8.45 10.10 -5.76
N SER A 207 7.93 9.79 -4.57
CA SER A 207 7.76 8.42 -4.07
C SER A 207 6.86 7.57 -4.97
N LEU A 208 5.83 8.15 -5.59
CA LEU A 208 4.95 7.44 -6.53
C LEU A 208 5.66 7.12 -7.84
N ILE A 209 6.58 7.97 -8.28
CA ILE A 209 7.42 7.71 -9.47
C ILE A 209 8.41 6.58 -9.17
N LEU A 210 9.01 6.58 -7.98
CA LEU A 210 9.87 5.47 -7.52
C LEU A 210 9.08 4.16 -7.44
N LEU A 211 7.88 4.19 -6.88
CA LEU A 211 7.01 3.03 -6.80
C LEU A 211 6.67 2.47 -8.19
N GLN A 212 6.34 3.34 -9.13
CA GLN A 212 6.07 2.94 -10.52
C GLN A 212 7.29 2.25 -11.16
N LYS A 213 8.50 2.82 -11.00
CA LYS A 213 9.74 2.20 -11.49
C LYS A 213 9.93 0.80 -10.88
N THR A 214 9.77 0.70 -9.57
CA THR A 214 9.90 -0.56 -8.83
C THR A 214 8.92 -1.60 -9.33
N LEU A 215 7.67 -1.20 -9.55
CA LEU A 215 6.62 -2.08 -10.04
C LEU A 215 6.95 -2.68 -11.42
N ILE A 216 7.45 -1.85 -12.35
CA ILE A 216 7.89 -2.32 -13.68
C ILE A 216 9.00 -3.37 -13.54
N HIS A 217 9.98 -3.14 -12.66
CA HIS A 217 11.09 -4.06 -12.45
C HIS A 217 10.62 -5.40 -11.84
N ILE A 218 9.75 -5.34 -10.82
CA ILE A 218 9.24 -6.54 -10.15
C ILE A 218 8.38 -7.37 -11.10
N GLU A 219 7.51 -6.72 -11.86
CA GLU A 219 6.70 -7.41 -12.85
C GLU A 219 7.58 -8.05 -13.93
N GLY A 220 8.56 -7.30 -14.45
CA GLY A 220 9.51 -7.81 -15.44
C GLY A 220 10.28 -9.03 -14.92
N MET A 221 10.85 -8.95 -13.72
CA MET A 221 11.56 -10.05 -13.06
C MET A 221 10.62 -11.24 -12.80
N GLY A 222 9.39 -10.98 -12.33
CA GLY A 222 8.41 -12.02 -12.08
C GLY A 222 8.06 -12.80 -13.35
N ARG A 223 7.89 -12.12 -14.50
CA ARG A 223 7.63 -12.74 -15.80
C ARG A 223 8.86 -13.45 -16.38
N GLU A 224 10.08 -13.01 -16.07
CA GLU A 224 11.31 -13.73 -16.42
C GLU A 224 11.41 -15.06 -15.66
N ILE A 225 11.00 -15.09 -14.40
CA ILE A 225 10.93 -16.31 -13.58
C ILE A 225 9.78 -17.22 -14.06
N TYR A 226 8.58 -16.65 -14.28
CA TYR A 226 7.39 -17.36 -14.72
C TYR A 226 6.58 -16.50 -15.70
N SER A 227 6.61 -16.87 -17.00
CA SER A 227 6.04 -16.07 -18.11
C SER A 227 4.54 -15.78 -17.97
N ASP A 228 3.79 -16.72 -17.37
CA ASP A 228 2.34 -16.67 -17.23
C ASP A 228 1.91 -16.06 -15.87
N LEU A 229 2.76 -15.22 -15.28
CA LEU A 229 2.46 -14.56 -14.01
C LEU A 229 1.24 -13.63 -14.14
N ASP A 230 0.18 -13.99 -13.44
CA ASP A 230 -1.02 -13.15 -13.30
C ASP A 230 -0.87 -12.20 -12.10
N PHE A 231 -0.22 -11.07 -12.34
CA PHE A 231 -0.01 -10.05 -11.31
C PHE A 231 -1.35 -9.50 -10.76
N TRP A 232 -2.33 -9.31 -11.65
CA TRP A 232 -3.62 -8.74 -11.30
C TRP A 232 -4.48 -9.67 -10.46
N GLY A 233 -4.51 -10.95 -10.82
CA GLY A 233 -5.23 -11.96 -10.04
C GLY A 233 -4.73 -12.08 -8.60
N LEU A 234 -3.46 -11.71 -8.35
CA LEU A 234 -2.89 -11.64 -7.00
C LEU A 234 -3.15 -10.30 -6.32
N ALA A 235 -3.06 -9.20 -7.07
CA ALA A 235 -3.17 -7.85 -6.50
C ALA A 235 -4.61 -7.47 -6.15
N GLU A 236 -5.61 -7.88 -6.95
CA GLU A 236 -7.02 -7.51 -6.74
C GLU A 236 -7.55 -7.94 -5.36
N PRO A 237 -7.48 -9.23 -4.98
CA PRO A 237 -7.98 -9.66 -3.66
C PRO A 237 -7.20 -9.02 -2.52
N TYR A 238 -5.90 -8.84 -2.67
CA TYR A 238 -5.07 -8.17 -1.66
C TYR A 238 -5.52 -6.71 -1.44
N LEU A 239 -5.71 -5.96 -2.53
CA LEU A 239 -6.17 -4.57 -2.46
C LEU A 239 -7.58 -4.45 -1.91
N ASP A 240 -8.49 -5.36 -2.28
CA ASP A 240 -9.87 -5.37 -1.77
C ASP A 240 -9.90 -5.63 -0.26
N GLU A 241 -9.11 -6.58 0.22
CA GLU A 241 -8.95 -6.86 1.65
C GLU A 241 -8.31 -5.68 2.38
N TRP A 242 -7.20 -5.14 1.85
CA TRP A 242 -6.48 -4.04 2.46
C TRP A 242 -7.36 -2.79 2.60
N VAL A 243 -8.06 -2.37 1.53
CA VAL A 243 -8.98 -1.21 1.55
C VAL A 243 -10.14 -1.47 2.51
N SER A 244 -10.72 -2.68 2.51
CA SER A 244 -11.78 -3.05 3.46
C SER A 244 -11.33 -2.91 4.91
N ASN A 245 -10.11 -3.34 5.22
CA ASN A 245 -9.53 -3.26 6.54
C ASN A 245 -9.27 -1.83 7.04
N GLN A 246 -9.08 -0.86 6.12
CA GLN A 246 -8.96 0.56 6.50
C GLN A 246 -10.25 1.12 7.13
N TYR A 247 -11.41 0.55 6.78
CA TYR A 247 -12.71 0.92 7.36
C TYR A 247 -13.09 0.06 8.59
N SER A 248 -12.19 -0.78 9.09
CA SER A 248 -12.50 -1.61 10.23
C SER A 248 -12.68 -0.76 11.50
N PRO A 249 -13.58 -1.15 12.44
CA PRO A 249 -13.74 -0.45 13.71
C PRO A 249 -12.44 -0.34 14.52
N THR A 250 -11.57 -1.36 14.43
CA THR A 250 -10.24 -1.37 15.06
C THR A 250 -9.34 -0.26 14.54
N LYS A 251 -9.29 -0.05 13.22
CA LYS A 251 -8.51 1.04 12.62
C LYS A 251 -9.05 2.42 13.01
N LEU A 252 -10.36 2.56 13.13
CA LEU A 252 -10.97 3.80 13.61
C LEU A 252 -10.56 4.09 15.07
N ILE A 253 -10.52 3.06 15.91
CA ILE A 253 -10.07 3.19 17.31
C ILE A 253 -8.57 3.55 17.36
N GLU A 254 -7.72 2.87 16.60
CA GLU A 254 -6.29 3.20 16.49
C GLU A 254 -6.07 4.65 16.03
N PHE A 255 -6.82 5.10 15.02
CA PHE A 255 -6.77 6.49 14.55
C PHE A 255 -7.16 7.48 15.65
N LEU A 256 -8.23 7.21 16.39
CA LEU A 256 -8.68 8.04 17.49
C LEU A 256 -7.66 8.06 18.65
N GLU A 257 -7.02 6.94 18.95
CA GLU A 257 -5.97 6.85 19.96
C GLU A 257 -4.69 7.59 19.57
N GLN A 258 -4.23 7.42 18.34
CA GLN A 258 -3.04 8.10 17.82
C GLN A 258 -3.21 9.61 17.72
N ASN A 259 -4.41 10.08 17.36
CA ASN A 259 -4.73 11.49 17.20
C ASN A 259 -5.43 12.09 18.44
N LYS A 260 -5.43 11.38 19.56
CA LYS A 260 -6.15 11.80 20.79
C LYS A 260 -5.83 13.22 21.23
N TYR A 261 -4.57 13.60 21.22
CA TYR A 261 -4.14 14.93 21.65
C TYR A 261 -4.53 16.01 20.64
N ASP A 262 -4.35 15.77 19.34
CA ASP A 262 -4.78 16.70 18.29
C ASP A 262 -6.32 16.86 18.24
N LEU A 263 -7.03 15.76 18.50
CA LEU A 263 -8.49 15.77 18.63
C LEU A 263 -8.94 16.49 19.90
N MET A 264 -8.22 16.33 21.01
CA MET A 264 -8.50 17.05 22.25
C MET A 264 -8.22 18.55 22.13
N ASP A 265 -7.15 18.96 21.46
CA ASP A 265 -6.86 20.38 21.21
C ASP A 265 -7.91 21.03 20.30
N LYS A 266 -8.40 20.29 19.30
CA LYS A 266 -9.52 20.73 18.46
C LYS A 266 -10.89 20.59 19.14
N ALA A 267 -11.00 19.73 20.13
CA ALA A 267 -12.24 19.39 20.83
C ALA A 267 -12.55 20.31 22.03
N THR A 268 -11.70 21.26 22.36
CA THR A 268 -12.04 22.30 23.36
C THR A 268 -13.32 23.08 23.00
N SER A 269 -13.82 22.91 21.79
CA SER A 269 -15.08 23.43 21.27
C SER A 269 -16.20 22.39 21.09
N LEU A 270 -15.95 21.08 21.38
CA LEU A 270 -16.93 20.01 21.18
C LEU A 270 -17.71 19.75 22.48
N PRO A 271 -19.03 19.50 22.40
CA PRO A 271 -19.85 19.14 23.57
C PRO A 271 -19.41 17.82 24.20
N GLY A 272 -19.49 17.69 25.53
CA GLY A 272 -19.11 16.50 26.29
C GLY A 272 -19.73 15.18 25.81
N ASP A 273 -20.91 15.25 25.20
CA ASP A 273 -21.65 14.11 24.63
C ASP A 273 -20.87 13.34 23.54
N VAL A 274 -19.87 13.99 22.88
CA VAL A 274 -19.02 13.32 21.87
C VAL A 274 -17.99 12.40 22.55
N PHE A 275 -17.49 12.76 23.72
CA PHE A 275 -16.58 11.92 24.50
C PHE A 275 -17.28 10.68 25.05
N ASP A 276 -18.52 10.84 25.54
CA ASP A 276 -19.34 9.71 25.99
C ASP A 276 -19.66 8.74 24.84
N LEU A 277 -19.79 9.24 23.62
CA LEU A 277 -20.02 8.43 22.43
C LEU A 277 -18.77 7.64 22.04
N LEU A 278 -17.59 8.24 22.14
CA LEU A 278 -16.30 7.57 21.88
C LEU A 278 -16.01 6.47 22.91
N ASP A 279 -16.33 6.69 24.17
CA ASP A 279 -16.16 5.70 25.22
C ASP A 279 -17.17 4.54 25.08
N ASN A 280 -18.38 4.80 24.65
CA ASN A 280 -19.36 3.78 24.31
C ASN A 280 -18.94 2.93 23.10
N ILE A 281 -18.32 3.53 22.06
CA ILE A 281 -17.77 2.80 20.91
C ILE A 281 -16.62 1.88 21.35
N LYS A 282 -15.75 2.33 22.26
CA LYS A 282 -14.67 1.49 22.84
C LYS A 282 -15.20 0.31 23.63
N PHE A 283 -16.22 0.53 24.45
CA PHE A 283 -16.85 -0.54 25.24
C PHE A 283 -17.46 -1.60 24.34
N LEU A 284 -18.10 -1.22 23.24
CA LEU A 284 -18.74 -2.15 22.29
C LEU A 284 -17.75 -2.89 21.39
N ALA A 285 -16.59 -2.29 21.08
CA ALA A 285 -15.52 -2.96 20.34
C ALA A 285 -14.83 -4.04 21.19
N SER A 286 -14.86 -3.91 22.53
CA SER A 286 -14.29 -4.88 23.47
C SER A 286 -15.21 -6.06 23.77
N ASP A 287 -16.53 -5.90 23.58
CA ASP A 287 -17.55 -6.89 23.98
C ASP A 287 -18.35 -7.36 22.76
N GLY A 288 -17.84 -8.32 22.02
CA GLY A 288 -18.39 -8.85 20.76
C GLY A 288 -19.85 -9.39 20.80
N LYS A 289 -20.74 -8.81 21.64
CA LYS A 289 -22.15 -9.19 21.75
C LYS A 289 -23.09 -8.01 21.87
N LYS A 290 -24.00 -7.90 20.92
CA LYS A 290 -25.25 -7.10 20.84
C LYS A 290 -25.19 -5.76 20.10
N ASN A 291 -25.40 -5.83 18.81
CA ASN A 291 -25.60 -4.67 17.91
C ASN A 291 -26.94 -3.90 18.13
N THR A 292 -27.94 -4.50 18.78
CA THR A 292 -29.29 -3.91 18.93
C THR A 292 -29.34 -2.73 19.91
N ASP A 293 -28.57 -2.79 21.00
CA ASP A 293 -28.55 -1.72 22.00
C ASP A 293 -27.77 -0.47 21.54
N LEU A 294 -26.82 -0.67 20.61
CA LEU A 294 -26.04 0.40 20.00
C LEU A 294 -26.93 1.32 19.16
N VAL A 295 -27.77 0.74 18.31
CA VAL A 295 -28.68 1.48 17.43
C VAL A 295 -29.70 2.28 18.27
N ALA A 296 -30.21 1.71 19.35
CA ALA A 296 -31.13 2.37 20.26
C ALA A 296 -30.46 3.55 21.00
N ASN A 297 -29.24 3.38 21.49
CA ASN A 297 -28.50 4.44 22.17
C ASN A 297 -28.06 5.56 21.21
N MET A 298 -27.67 5.23 19.98
CA MET A 298 -27.39 6.22 18.95
C MET A 298 -28.64 7.00 18.51
N GLN A 299 -29.80 6.35 18.41
CA GLN A 299 -31.06 7.04 18.12
C GLN A 299 -31.47 8.00 19.24
N LEU A 300 -31.24 7.61 20.50
CA LEU A 300 -31.48 8.48 21.67
C LEU A 300 -30.52 9.67 21.70
N ALA A 301 -29.24 9.49 21.38
CA ALA A 301 -28.26 10.57 21.28
C ALA A 301 -28.59 11.54 20.14
N LEU A 302 -28.99 11.03 18.98
CA LEU A 302 -29.45 11.82 17.83
C LEU A 302 -30.75 12.61 18.11
N GLN A 303 -31.68 12.04 18.88
CA GLN A 303 -32.89 12.75 19.31
C GLN A 303 -32.60 13.90 20.29
N LYS A 304 -31.63 13.72 21.19
CA LYS A 304 -31.16 14.82 22.09
C LYS A 304 -30.46 15.93 21.32
N GLN A 305 -29.67 15.61 20.28
CA GLN A 305 -28.96 16.57 19.44
C GLN A 305 -29.84 17.37 18.46
N ARG A 306 -31.08 16.96 18.19
CA ARG A 306 -32.02 17.73 17.33
C ARG A 306 -32.21 19.21 17.78
N LYS A 307 -31.68 19.59 18.94
CA LYS A 307 -31.69 20.97 19.47
C LYS A 307 -30.44 21.81 19.13
N TRP A 308 -29.40 21.25 18.54
CA TRP A 308 -28.15 21.94 18.24
C TRP A 308 -27.80 21.88 16.75
N GLN A 309 -27.77 23.05 16.13
CA GLN A 309 -27.47 23.26 14.70
C GLN A 309 -25.95 23.09 14.42
N ASN A 310 -25.41 21.88 14.40
CA ASN A 310 -24.04 21.65 13.88
C ASN A 310 -24.05 20.55 12.85
N LEU A 311 -24.11 20.95 11.58
CA LEU A 311 -24.16 20.09 10.37
C LEU A 311 -23.01 19.08 10.31
N THR A 312 -21.84 19.43 10.82
CA THR A 312 -20.62 18.59 10.80
C THR A 312 -20.72 17.36 11.69
N ILE A 313 -21.36 17.46 12.85
CA ILE A 313 -21.51 16.33 13.79
C ILE A 313 -22.56 15.35 13.26
N ILE A 314 -23.63 15.86 12.65
CA ILE A 314 -24.69 15.05 12.05
C ILE A 314 -24.15 14.26 10.85
N THR A 315 -23.25 14.84 10.03
CA THR A 315 -22.61 14.12 8.93
C THR A 315 -21.65 13.03 9.41
N LEU A 316 -20.87 13.29 10.46
CA LEU A 316 -19.94 12.30 11.02
C LEU A 316 -20.71 11.10 11.63
N LEU A 317 -21.76 11.36 12.39
CA LEU A 317 -22.62 10.33 12.98
C LEU A 317 -23.41 9.55 11.91
N GLY A 318 -23.84 10.23 10.85
CA GLY A 318 -24.49 9.60 9.69
C GLY A 318 -23.56 8.65 8.95
N ILE A 319 -22.30 9.03 8.77
CA ILE A 319 -21.28 8.17 8.15
C ILE A 319 -21.00 6.94 9.02
N ILE A 320 -20.85 7.10 10.34
CA ILE A 320 -20.64 6.00 11.28
C ILE A 320 -21.85 5.03 11.26
N MET A 321 -23.08 5.56 11.23
CA MET A 321 -24.29 4.76 11.17
C MET A 321 -24.43 3.98 9.86
N ILE A 322 -24.10 4.57 8.72
CA ILE A 322 -24.10 3.91 7.41
C ILE A 322 -23.05 2.79 7.37
N LEU A 323 -21.88 3.00 7.96
CA LEU A 323 -20.82 2.00 8.04
C LEU A 323 -21.18 0.80 8.94
N LEU A 324 -22.00 1.03 9.98
CA LEU A 324 -22.49 -0.04 10.87
C LEU A 324 -23.66 -0.83 10.26
N ILE A 325 -24.56 -0.17 9.52
CA ILE A 325 -25.72 -0.81 8.88
C ILE A 325 -25.30 -1.66 7.66
N ASN A 326 -24.28 -1.26 6.92
CA ASN A 326 -23.75 -2.04 5.77
C ASN A 326 -22.92 -3.28 6.19
N LYS A 327 -22.78 -3.54 7.48
CA LYS A 327 -22.14 -4.76 8.04
C LYS A 327 -23.13 -5.73 8.71
N LEU A 328 -24.43 -5.41 8.67
CA LEU A 328 -25.53 -6.33 8.96
C LEU A 328 -26.11 -6.91 7.68
#